data_7ef75977e2ade6422e592cee623739e9
#
_entry.id   7ef75977e2ade6422e592cee623739e9
#
_cell.length_a   1.000
_cell.length_b   1.000
_cell.length_c   1.000
_cell.angle_alpha   90.00
_cell.angle_beta   90.00
_cell.angle_gamma   90.00
#
_symmetry.space_group_name_H-M   'P 1'
#
loop_
_entity.id
_entity.type
_entity.pdbx_description
1 polymer ?
#
loop_
_entity_poly.entity_id
_entity_poly.type
_entity_poly.pdbx_seq_one_letter_code
_entity_poly.pdbx_strand_id
1 'polypeptide(L)'
;RRQRQMCIRDSLTALRDDKNEKDFPDLKNEDTARQWIYTSPTAFCNTTDKKILSQVLNNYDQETTDFYRWSVVYSQSELAHLIHEKSGIDFGEIIDLKPIERGTSGRLVRLQIQGSKQTLIIGKELEIRRVLSPSHLYSSAFVVEREDIQNGIPQRFVIHGAGWGHGVGLCQIGAAVMGEQGYPYREILLHYFVGANIEKLY
;
A
#
# COMPACT_ATOMS: atom_id res chain seq x y z
N ARG A 1 24.99 7.16 9.98
CA ARG A 1 23.82 7.08 9.08
C ARG A 1 23.93 5.95 8.03
N ARG A 2 25.07 5.78 7.33
CA ARG A 2 25.25 4.71 6.33
C ARG A 2 25.21 3.30 6.91
N GLN A 3 25.76 3.09 8.09
CA GLN A 3 25.78 1.78 8.76
C GLN A 3 24.39 1.34 9.25
N ARG A 4 23.58 2.27 9.76
CA ARG A 4 22.15 1.98 10.11
C ARG A 4 21.30 1.60 8.89
N GLN A 5 21.53 2.24 7.74
CA GLN A 5 20.81 1.89 6.51
C GLN A 5 21.18 0.50 5.97
N MET A 6 22.41 0.06 6.10
CA MET A 6 22.84 -1.30 5.70
C MET A 6 22.19 -2.37 6.59
N CYS A 7 22.27 -2.25 7.90
CA CYS A 7 21.68 -3.23 8.83
C CYS A 7 20.16 -3.37 8.67
N ILE A 8 19.44 -2.26 8.49
CA ILE A 8 17.99 -2.30 8.25
C ILE A 8 17.65 -2.96 6.91
N ARG A 9 18.45 -2.71 5.87
CA ARG A 9 18.22 -3.25 4.53
C ARG A 9 18.40 -4.77 4.47
N ASP A 10 19.34 -5.32 5.20
CA ASP A 10 19.61 -6.75 5.24
C ASP A 10 18.58 -7.54 6.05
N SER A 11 17.88 -6.87 6.98
CA SER A 11 16.82 -7.48 7.82
C SER A 11 15.41 -7.30 7.26
N LEU A 12 15.22 -6.53 6.18
CA LEU A 12 13.92 -6.26 5.58
C LEU A 12 13.71 -7.19 4.39
N THR A 13 12.97 -8.25 4.60
CA THR A 13 12.53 -9.18 3.56
C THR A 13 11.03 -9.05 3.33
N ALA A 14 10.57 -9.36 2.11
CA ALA A 14 9.14 -9.52 1.87
C ALA A 14 8.68 -10.78 2.61
N LEU A 15 7.67 -10.64 3.44
CA LEU A 15 7.08 -11.74 4.19
C LEU A 15 5.55 -11.60 4.19
N ARG A 16 4.88 -12.71 4.33
CA ARG A 16 3.46 -12.74 4.64
C ARG A 16 3.27 -12.51 6.13
N ASP A 17 2.36 -11.64 6.48
CA ASP A 17 2.04 -11.29 7.87
C ASP A 17 1.12 -12.36 8.50
N ASP A 18 1.55 -13.64 8.46
CA ASP A 18 0.81 -14.81 8.93
C ASP A 18 1.76 -15.79 9.64
N LYS A 19 1.21 -16.54 10.59
CA LYS A 19 1.94 -17.55 11.36
C LYS A 19 2.37 -18.76 10.55
N ASN A 20 1.52 -19.21 9.62
CA ASN A 20 1.57 -20.54 9.04
C ASN A 20 2.09 -20.60 7.61
N GLU A 21 2.22 -19.47 6.92
CA GLU A 21 2.60 -19.46 5.51
C GLU A 21 3.98 -18.85 5.30
N LYS A 22 4.88 -19.69 4.79
CA LYS A 22 6.25 -19.30 4.45
C LYS A 22 6.38 -18.77 3.02
N ASP A 23 5.44 -19.12 2.15
CA ASP A 23 5.49 -18.72 0.74
C ASP A 23 4.84 -17.36 0.55
N PHE A 24 5.64 -16.44 0.08
CA PHE A 24 5.19 -15.10 -0.28
C PHE A 24 5.05 -15.00 -1.81
N PRO A 25 3.87 -14.60 -2.35
CA PRO A 25 3.71 -14.48 -3.78
C PRO A 25 4.61 -13.41 -4.38
N ASP A 26 5.08 -13.60 -5.59
CA ASP A 26 5.85 -12.57 -6.31
C ASP A 26 4.94 -11.40 -6.70
N LEU A 27 4.83 -10.42 -5.82
CA LEU A 27 4.01 -9.22 -6.03
C LEU A 27 4.67 -8.17 -6.94
N LYS A 28 5.85 -8.43 -7.50
CA LYS A 28 6.40 -7.63 -8.59
C LYS A 28 5.68 -7.93 -9.91
N ASN A 29 5.16 -9.15 -10.04
CA ASN A 29 4.32 -9.52 -11.17
C ASN A 29 2.93 -8.88 -11.04
N GLU A 30 2.45 -8.21 -12.10
CA GLU A 30 1.20 -7.45 -12.06
C GLU A 30 -0.03 -8.35 -11.86
N ASP A 31 -0.08 -9.51 -12.52
CA ASP A 31 -1.21 -10.44 -12.41
C ASP A 31 -1.30 -11.03 -11.00
N THR A 32 -0.16 -11.42 -10.44
CA THR A 32 -0.07 -11.93 -9.07
C THR A 32 -0.46 -10.84 -8.05
N ALA A 33 0.02 -9.61 -8.24
CA ALA A 33 -0.32 -8.47 -7.40
C ALA A 33 -1.81 -8.15 -7.48
N ARG A 34 -2.38 -8.17 -8.69
CA ARG A 34 -3.81 -7.97 -8.92
C ARG A 34 -4.65 -9.02 -8.19
N GLN A 35 -4.31 -10.29 -8.37
CA GLN A 35 -4.98 -11.39 -7.67
C GLN A 35 -4.91 -11.22 -6.14
N TRP A 36 -3.73 -10.90 -5.61
CA TRP A 36 -3.53 -10.70 -4.18
C TRP A 36 -4.34 -9.51 -3.64
N ILE A 37 -4.46 -8.42 -4.39
CA ILE A 37 -5.25 -7.24 -4.00
C ILE A 37 -6.73 -7.57 -3.90
N TYR A 38 -7.29 -8.32 -4.85
CA TYR A 38 -8.70 -8.72 -4.84
C TYR A 38 -9.03 -9.83 -3.83
N THR A 39 -8.03 -10.57 -3.39
CA THR A 39 -8.23 -11.57 -2.33
C THR A 39 -8.02 -10.94 -0.96
N SER A 40 -8.57 -11.58 0.06
CA SER A 40 -8.35 -11.18 1.46
C SER A 40 -7.75 -12.34 2.24
N PRO A 41 -6.48 -12.70 1.96
CA PRO A 41 -5.83 -13.81 2.65
C PRO A 41 -5.70 -13.53 4.15
N THR A 42 -5.58 -14.59 4.94
CA THR A 42 -5.30 -14.47 6.37
C THR A 42 -4.01 -13.71 6.61
N ALA A 43 -4.04 -12.80 7.57
CA ALA A 43 -2.89 -12.05 8.02
C ALA A 43 -3.17 -11.51 9.44
N PHE A 44 -2.14 -11.28 10.23
CA PHE A 44 -2.31 -10.64 11.53
C PHE A 44 -2.95 -9.25 11.38
N CYS A 45 -2.55 -8.49 10.38
CA CYS A 45 -3.13 -7.17 10.11
C CYS A 45 -4.53 -7.19 9.46
N ASN A 46 -5.07 -8.36 9.10
CA ASN A 46 -6.44 -8.50 8.60
C ASN A 46 -7.43 -8.55 9.76
N THR A 47 -7.62 -7.45 10.45
CA THR A 47 -8.51 -7.31 11.61
C THR A 47 -9.40 -6.07 11.48
N THR A 48 -10.63 -6.19 11.97
CA THR A 48 -11.59 -5.10 12.15
C THR A 48 -11.86 -4.82 13.63
N ASP A 49 -11.08 -5.42 14.52
CA ASP A 49 -11.25 -5.24 15.98
C ASP A 49 -10.90 -3.81 16.39
N LYS A 50 -11.92 -3.03 16.70
CA LYS A 50 -11.78 -1.62 17.09
C LYS A 50 -10.94 -1.43 18.36
N LYS A 51 -10.94 -2.40 19.30
CA LYS A 51 -10.14 -2.33 20.50
C LYS A 51 -8.65 -2.36 20.16
N ILE A 52 -8.26 -3.23 19.23
CA ILE A 52 -6.87 -3.33 18.75
C ILE A 52 -6.51 -2.09 17.93
N LEU A 53 -7.35 -1.74 16.96
CA LEU A 53 -7.10 -0.59 16.08
C LEU A 53 -6.95 0.71 16.83
N SER A 54 -7.76 0.96 17.86
CA SER A 54 -7.68 2.19 18.68
C SER A 54 -6.39 2.33 19.50
N GLN A 55 -5.65 1.24 19.71
CA GLN A 55 -4.38 1.27 20.43
C GLN A 55 -3.19 1.72 19.56
N VAL A 56 -3.28 1.52 18.27
CA VAL A 56 -2.16 1.72 17.34
C VAL A 56 -2.40 2.80 16.30
N LEU A 57 -3.66 3.22 16.12
CA LEU A 57 -4.03 4.23 15.16
C LEU A 57 -4.25 5.58 15.82
N ASN A 58 -3.86 6.63 15.12
CA ASN A 58 -4.17 8.00 15.52
C ASN A 58 -5.68 8.25 15.44
N ASN A 59 -6.17 9.26 16.15
CA ASN A 59 -7.59 9.62 16.14
C ASN A 59 -8.15 9.89 14.73
N TYR A 60 -7.34 10.41 13.81
CA TYR A 60 -7.72 10.67 12.42
C TYR A 60 -7.93 9.40 11.59
N ASP A 61 -7.29 8.29 11.97
CA ASP A 61 -7.33 7.03 11.25
C ASP A 61 -8.41 6.09 11.82
N GLN A 62 -9.12 6.49 12.89
CA GLN A 62 -10.14 5.65 13.54
C GLN A 62 -11.51 5.70 12.87
N GLU A 63 -11.69 6.53 11.84
CA GLU A 63 -12.95 6.67 11.11
C GLU A 63 -13.26 5.46 10.21
N THR A 64 -12.24 4.66 9.87
CA THR A 64 -12.38 3.46 9.03
C THR A 64 -11.78 2.22 9.71
N THR A 65 -12.26 1.05 9.32
CA THR A 65 -11.68 -0.25 9.68
C THR A 65 -11.06 -0.97 8.49
N ASP A 66 -11.08 -0.33 7.31
CA ASP A 66 -10.71 -0.94 6.03
C ASP A 66 -9.20 -0.80 5.74
N PHE A 67 -8.36 -1.14 6.73
CA PHE A 67 -6.90 -1.01 6.62
C PHE A 67 -6.25 -2.09 5.78
N TYR A 68 -6.88 -3.26 5.68
CA TYR A 68 -6.32 -4.40 4.97
C TYR A 68 -6.67 -4.39 3.48
N ARG A 69 -7.93 -4.05 3.17
CA ARG A 69 -8.43 -3.86 1.80
C ARG A 69 -9.31 -2.62 1.77
N TRP A 70 -9.11 -1.81 0.76
CA TRP A 70 -9.80 -0.53 0.62
C TRP A 70 -10.15 -0.23 -0.84
N SER A 71 -11.10 0.63 -1.04
CA SER A 71 -11.49 1.11 -2.37
C SER A 71 -11.76 2.60 -2.33
N VAL A 72 -11.34 3.29 -3.39
CA VAL A 72 -11.63 4.72 -3.60
C VAL A 72 -12.18 4.89 -5.01
N VAL A 73 -13.19 5.72 -5.15
CA VAL A 73 -13.85 5.98 -6.43
C VAL A 73 -13.70 7.45 -6.79
N TYR A 74 -13.35 7.72 -8.03
CA TYR A 74 -13.28 9.06 -8.59
C TYR A 74 -14.06 9.12 -9.89
N SER A 75 -14.76 10.22 -10.12
CA SER A 75 -15.19 10.61 -11.46
C SER A 75 -13.99 11.08 -12.29
N GLN A 76 -14.14 11.15 -13.61
CA GLN A 76 -13.14 11.69 -14.53
C GLN A 76 -12.68 13.09 -14.10
N SER A 77 -13.63 13.98 -13.83
CA SER A 77 -13.33 15.37 -13.47
C SER A 77 -12.62 15.50 -12.13
N GLU A 78 -13.03 14.72 -11.11
CA GLU A 78 -12.37 14.71 -9.80
C GLU A 78 -10.93 14.23 -9.90
N LEU A 79 -10.70 13.12 -10.62
CA LEU A 79 -9.35 12.56 -10.76
C LEU A 79 -8.43 13.49 -11.55
N ALA A 80 -8.90 14.05 -12.66
CA ALA A 80 -8.12 14.98 -13.48
C ALA A 80 -7.77 16.26 -12.69
N HIS A 81 -8.73 16.83 -11.96
CA HIS A 81 -8.50 17.99 -11.12
C HIS A 81 -7.51 17.69 -9.99
N LEU A 82 -7.69 16.57 -9.29
CA LEU A 82 -6.83 16.14 -8.20
C LEU A 82 -5.37 15.95 -8.66
N ILE A 83 -5.18 15.23 -9.76
CA ILE A 83 -3.84 15.01 -10.33
C ILE A 83 -3.20 16.33 -10.73
N HIS A 84 -3.97 17.25 -11.36
CA HIS A 84 -3.46 18.57 -11.73
C HIS A 84 -3.07 19.37 -10.50
N GLU A 85 -3.93 19.46 -9.49
CA GLU A 85 -3.68 20.20 -8.23
C GLU A 85 -2.41 19.69 -7.53
N LYS A 86 -2.28 18.35 -7.40
CA LYS A 86 -1.19 17.74 -6.64
C LYS A 86 0.14 17.67 -7.39
N SER A 87 0.12 17.51 -8.72
CA SER A 87 1.35 17.40 -9.53
C SER A 87 1.78 18.73 -10.18
N GLY A 88 0.87 19.68 -10.32
CA GLY A 88 1.08 20.89 -11.13
C GLY A 88 1.05 20.62 -12.64
N ILE A 89 0.71 19.41 -13.07
CA ILE A 89 0.77 18.96 -14.47
C ILE A 89 -0.65 18.79 -15.00
N ASP A 90 -0.95 19.46 -16.12
CA ASP A 90 -2.23 19.31 -16.81
C ASP A 90 -2.16 18.11 -17.79
N PHE A 91 -2.77 17.02 -17.40
CA PHE A 91 -2.92 15.82 -18.25
C PHE A 91 -4.13 15.89 -19.18
N GLY A 92 -5.03 16.86 -18.98
CA GLY A 92 -6.35 16.85 -19.60
C GLY A 92 -7.24 15.79 -18.99
N GLU A 93 -8.02 15.10 -19.81
CA GLU A 93 -8.82 13.94 -19.39
C GLU A 93 -7.90 12.75 -19.13
N ILE A 94 -8.09 12.07 -18.02
CA ILE A 94 -7.30 10.88 -17.68
C ILE A 94 -7.84 9.68 -18.46
N ILE A 95 -6.95 9.05 -19.21
CA ILE A 95 -7.28 7.87 -20.04
C ILE A 95 -6.91 6.59 -19.31
N ASP A 96 -5.75 6.56 -18.66
CA ASP A 96 -5.29 5.37 -17.94
C ASP A 96 -4.30 5.72 -16.80
N LEU A 97 -4.30 4.89 -15.78
CA LEU A 97 -3.32 4.83 -14.72
C LEU A 97 -2.63 3.46 -14.77
N LYS A 98 -1.54 3.37 -15.52
CA LYS A 98 -0.90 2.09 -15.83
C LYS A 98 0.25 1.79 -14.87
N PRO A 99 0.20 0.67 -14.12
CA PRO A 99 1.33 0.16 -13.36
C PRO A 99 2.55 -0.10 -14.27
N ILE A 100 3.71 0.42 -13.89
CA ILE A 100 4.97 0.19 -14.63
C ILE A 100 5.93 -0.69 -13.84
N GLU A 101 6.00 -0.48 -12.53
CA GLU A 101 6.92 -1.22 -11.68
C GLU A 101 6.37 -1.32 -10.26
N ARG A 102 6.46 -2.54 -9.70
CA ARG A 102 6.13 -2.83 -8.30
C ARG A 102 7.35 -3.30 -7.53
N GLY A 103 7.41 -2.92 -6.26
CA GLY A 103 8.34 -3.51 -5.30
C GLY A 103 7.87 -4.89 -4.80
N THR A 104 8.70 -5.55 -4.03
CA THR A 104 8.41 -6.89 -3.45
C THR A 104 7.15 -6.94 -2.61
N SER A 105 6.73 -5.83 -2.01
CA SER A 105 5.49 -5.70 -1.22
C SER A 105 4.23 -5.40 -2.06
N GLY A 106 4.31 -5.51 -3.39
CA GLY A 106 3.21 -5.19 -4.31
C GLY A 106 2.96 -3.69 -4.50
N ARG A 107 3.69 -2.84 -3.81
CA ARG A 107 3.54 -1.38 -3.92
C ARG A 107 4.14 -0.86 -5.21
N LEU A 108 3.41 -0.01 -5.89
CA LEU A 108 3.89 0.69 -7.09
C LEU A 108 5.02 1.64 -6.71
N VAL A 109 6.13 1.54 -7.43
CA VAL A 109 7.26 2.46 -7.38
C VAL A 109 7.32 3.34 -8.63
N ARG A 110 6.66 2.91 -9.72
CA ARG A 110 6.47 3.70 -10.94
C ARG A 110 5.06 3.51 -11.49
N LEU A 111 4.38 4.61 -11.77
CA LEU A 111 3.03 4.67 -12.32
C LEU A 111 3.04 5.57 -13.56
N GLN A 112 2.51 5.10 -14.67
CA GLN A 112 2.24 5.94 -15.84
C GLN A 112 0.86 6.54 -15.71
N ILE A 113 0.78 7.86 -15.83
CA ILE A 113 -0.46 8.60 -15.99
C ILE A 113 -0.57 8.95 -17.48
N GLN A 114 -1.59 8.42 -18.13
CA GLN A 114 -1.92 8.74 -19.51
C GLN A 114 -3.13 9.66 -19.53
N GLY A 115 -2.94 10.84 -20.05
CA GLY A 115 -4.00 11.81 -20.28
C GLY A 115 -4.18 12.15 -21.74
N SER A 116 -5.20 12.93 -22.05
CA SER A 116 -5.49 13.39 -23.41
C SER A 116 -4.48 14.40 -23.95
N LYS A 117 -3.80 15.13 -23.06
CA LYS A 117 -2.79 16.13 -23.41
C LYS A 117 -1.36 15.58 -23.37
N GLN A 118 -1.06 14.69 -22.44
CA GLN A 118 0.28 14.13 -22.28
C GLN A 118 0.27 12.83 -21.48
N THR A 119 1.38 12.10 -21.57
CA THR A 119 1.63 10.86 -20.82
C THR A 119 2.97 10.97 -20.12
N LEU A 120 2.99 10.75 -18.80
CA LEU A 120 4.21 10.79 -17.99
C LEU A 120 4.24 9.64 -17.00
N ILE A 121 5.45 9.27 -16.59
CA ILE A 121 5.67 8.31 -15.52
C ILE A 121 6.07 9.07 -14.26
N ILE A 122 5.30 8.90 -13.21
CA ILE A 122 5.65 9.36 -11.87
C ILE A 122 6.31 8.22 -11.08
N GLY A 123 7.24 8.57 -10.22
CA GLY A 123 7.99 7.61 -9.43
C GLY A 123 7.95 7.91 -7.94
N LYS A 124 8.39 6.92 -7.15
CA LYS A 124 8.37 6.86 -5.69
C LYS A 124 6.97 6.65 -5.11
N GLU A 125 6.91 5.71 -4.19
CA GLU A 125 5.69 5.26 -3.53
C GLU A 125 4.88 6.41 -2.92
N LEU A 126 5.53 7.27 -2.16
CA LEU A 126 4.88 8.38 -1.49
C LEU A 126 4.32 9.43 -2.48
N GLU A 127 5.02 9.68 -3.57
CA GLU A 127 4.57 10.63 -4.61
C GLU A 127 3.32 10.11 -5.33
N ILE A 128 3.28 8.81 -5.66
CA ILE A 128 2.11 8.16 -6.24
C ILE A 128 0.89 8.32 -5.32
N ARG A 129 1.07 8.10 -4.02
CA ARG A 129 -0.01 8.26 -3.02
C ARG A 129 -0.47 9.71 -2.89
N ARG A 130 0.45 10.65 -2.94
CA ARG A 130 0.17 12.08 -2.82
C ARG A 130 -0.66 12.60 -3.99
N VAL A 131 -0.33 12.16 -5.20
CA VAL A 131 -0.97 12.66 -6.44
C VAL A 131 -2.40 12.10 -6.61
N LEU A 132 -2.69 10.95 -6.01
CA LEU A 132 -3.97 10.25 -6.16
C LEU A 132 -4.90 10.39 -4.94
N SER A 133 -4.66 11.36 -4.06
CA SER A 133 -5.54 11.60 -2.92
C SER A 133 -5.46 13.05 -2.45
N PRO A 134 -6.56 13.63 -1.92
CA PRO A 134 -6.53 14.95 -1.30
C PRO A 134 -5.51 15.05 -0.15
N SER A 135 -5.32 13.97 0.60
CA SER A 135 -4.28 13.84 1.62
C SER A 135 -3.15 12.92 1.13
N HIS A 136 -3.21 11.65 1.47
CA HIS A 136 -2.35 10.58 0.95
C HIS A 136 -3.18 9.33 0.79
N LEU A 137 -3.10 8.70 -0.38
CA LEU A 137 -3.72 7.39 -0.59
C LEU A 137 -3.18 6.38 0.43
N TYR A 138 -3.99 5.46 0.88
CA TYR A 138 -3.68 4.53 1.98
C TYR A 138 -2.38 3.76 1.76
N SER A 139 -2.15 3.27 0.55
CA SER A 139 -0.88 2.68 0.09
C SER A 139 -0.75 2.84 -1.43
N SER A 140 0.40 2.49 -2.00
CA SER A 140 0.53 2.36 -3.45
C SER A 140 0.39 0.91 -3.95
N ALA A 141 -0.06 -0.02 -3.09
CA ALA A 141 -0.45 -1.37 -3.52
C ALA A 141 -1.91 -1.35 -3.99
N PHE A 142 -2.14 -0.96 -5.22
CA PHE A 142 -3.48 -0.87 -5.79
C PHE A 142 -3.53 -1.31 -7.26
N VAL A 143 -4.74 -1.58 -7.72
CA VAL A 143 -5.12 -1.73 -9.14
C VAL A 143 -6.21 -0.73 -9.46
N VAL A 144 -6.34 -0.39 -10.73
CA VAL A 144 -7.32 0.59 -11.21
C VAL A 144 -8.27 -0.10 -12.19
N GLU A 145 -9.56 0.11 -11.98
CA GLU A 145 -10.62 -0.23 -12.92
C GLU A 145 -11.14 1.05 -13.55
N ARG A 146 -11.36 0.98 -14.86
CA ARG A 146 -11.91 2.05 -15.67
C ARG A 146 -13.32 1.69 -16.08
N GLU A 147 -14.27 2.50 -15.72
CA GLU A 147 -15.69 2.26 -15.94
C GLU A 147 -16.32 3.37 -16.79
N ASP A 148 -17.47 3.08 -17.36
CA ASP A 148 -18.31 4.02 -18.13
C ASP A 148 -17.51 4.71 -19.25
N ILE A 149 -16.84 3.93 -20.11
CA ILE A 149 -15.97 4.45 -21.17
C ILE A 149 -16.82 5.10 -22.26
N GLN A 150 -16.65 6.41 -22.46
CA GLN A 150 -17.30 7.20 -23.52
C GLN A 150 -16.23 7.77 -24.46
N ASN A 151 -16.34 7.45 -25.75
CA ASN A 151 -15.38 7.88 -26.76
C ASN A 151 -13.91 7.56 -26.43
N GLY A 152 -13.66 6.44 -25.73
CA GLY A 152 -12.34 6.03 -25.28
C GLY A 152 -11.86 6.67 -23.97
N ILE A 153 -12.69 7.49 -23.34
CA ILE A 153 -12.39 8.20 -22.09
C ILE A 153 -13.24 7.62 -20.96
N PRO A 154 -12.63 7.07 -19.91
CA PRO A 154 -13.35 6.58 -18.74
C PRO A 154 -14.02 7.73 -17.99
N GLN A 155 -15.26 7.56 -17.59
CA GLN A 155 -15.98 8.55 -16.78
C GLN A 155 -15.86 8.26 -15.27
N ARG A 156 -15.42 7.05 -14.94
CA ARG A 156 -15.26 6.61 -13.56
C ARG A 156 -14.03 5.75 -13.41
N PHE A 157 -13.32 5.95 -12.30
CA PHE A 157 -12.15 5.17 -11.89
C PHE A 157 -12.40 4.57 -10.51
N VAL A 158 -12.21 3.26 -10.39
CA VAL A 158 -12.26 2.57 -9.10
C VAL A 158 -10.85 2.08 -8.78
N ILE A 159 -10.30 2.54 -7.68
CA ILE A 159 -8.99 2.13 -7.19
C ILE A 159 -9.21 1.14 -6.05
N HIS A 160 -8.83 -0.11 -6.28
CA HIS A 160 -8.83 -1.15 -5.25
C HIS A 160 -7.43 -1.33 -4.71
N GLY A 161 -7.28 -1.28 -3.40
CA GLY A 161 -5.96 -1.35 -2.79
C GLY A 161 -5.85 -2.24 -1.58
N ALA A 162 -4.59 -2.46 -1.17
CA ALA A 162 -4.23 -3.36 -0.10
C ALA A 162 -3.23 -2.72 0.87
N GLY A 163 -3.51 -2.86 2.17
CA GLY A 163 -2.66 -2.40 3.24
C GLY A 163 -2.59 -0.89 3.40
N TRP A 164 -1.91 -0.46 4.45
CA TRP A 164 -1.73 0.93 4.81
C TRP A 164 -0.24 1.28 4.93
N GLY A 165 0.17 2.46 4.50
CA GLY A 165 1.56 2.92 4.57
C GLY A 165 2.50 2.31 3.54
N HIS A 166 3.79 2.50 3.77
CA HIS A 166 4.87 2.19 2.80
C HIS A 166 5.23 0.70 2.70
N GLY A 167 4.72 -0.16 3.60
CA GLY A 167 4.93 -1.62 3.56
C GLY A 167 6.36 -2.10 3.79
N VAL A 168 7.09 -1.39 4.63
CA VAL A 168 8.47 -1.73 5.00
C VAL A 168 8.60 -1.71 6.52
N GLY A 169 9.26 -2.73 7.08
CA GLY A 169 9.45 -2.87 8.52
C GLY A 169 8.25 -3.49 9.24
N LEU A 170 8.07 -3.14 10.50
CA LEU A 170 7.03 -3.70 11.37
C LEU A 170 5.64 -3.17 11.01
N CYS A 171 4.70 -4.09 10.80
CA CYS A 171 3.28 -3.75 10.70
C CYS A 171 2.71 -3.48 12.09
N GLN A 172 2.29 -2.24 12.36
CA GLN A 172 1.79 -1.84 13.68
C GLN A 172 0.51 -2.61 14.06
N ILE A 173 -0.43 -2.75 13.12
CA ILE A 173 -1.68 -3.47 13.36
C ILE A 173 -1.39 -4.96 13.59
N GLY A 174 -0.57 -5.59 12.76
CA GLY A 174 -0.22 -6.99 12.92
C GLY A 174 0.53 -7.26 14.24
N ALA A 175 1.45 -6.39 14.61
CA ALA A 175 2.16 -6.48 15.88
C ALA A 175 1.21 -6.36 17.09
N ALA A 176 0.20 -5.48 17.02
CA ALA A 176 -0.81 -5.34 18.07
C ALA A 176 -1.70 -6.59 18.18
N VAL A 177 -2.11 -7.16 17.03
CA VAL A 177 -2.86 -8.43 17.00
C VAL A 177 -2.04 -9.57 17.60
N MET A 178 -0.76 -9.70 17.24
CA MET A 178 0.14 -10.68 17.84
C MET A 178 0.25 -10.49 19.35
N GLY A 179 0.39 -9.24 19.82
CA GLY A 179 0.44 -8.91 21.26
C GLY A 179 -0.84 -9.31 22.00
N GLU A 180 -2.02 -9.02 21.46
CA GLU A 180 -3.31 -9.43 22.03
C GLU A 180 -3.47 -10.97 22.04
N GLN A 181 -2.87 -11.69 21.09
CA GLN A 181 -2.81 -13.15 21.06
C GLN A 181 -1.77 -13.75 22.01
N GLY A 182 -1.04 -12.91 22.77
CA GLY A 182 -0.08 -13.35 23.78
C GLY A 182 1.33 -13.64 23.25
N TYR A 183 1.67 -13.23 22.03
CA TYR A 183 3.04 -13.36 21.55
C TYR A 183 3.98 -12.43 22.34
N PRO A 184 5.13 -12.92 22.82
CA PRO A 184 6.11 -12.06 23.49
C PRO A 184 6.74 -11.09 22.49
N TYR A 185 7.13 -9.90 22.95
CA TYR A 185 7.70 -8.84 22.10
C TYR A 185 8.87 -9.33 21.23
N ARG A 186 9.67 -10.27 21.73
CA ARG A 186 10.80 -10.85 21.01
C ARG A 186 10.34 -11.61 19.74
N GLU A 187 9.29 -12.41 19.85
CA GLU A 187 8.74 -13.13 18.71
C GLU A 187 8.11 -12.16 17.70
N ILE A 188 7.40 -11.15 18.17
CA ILE A 188 6.82 -10.11 17.31
C ILE A 188 7.93 -9.40 16.50
N LEU A 189 9.00 -8.96 17.15
CA LEU A 189 10.10 -8.30 16.47
C LEU A 189 10.79 -9.20 15.44
N LEU A 190 11.05 -10.46 15.80
CA LEU A 190 11.72 -11.42 14.90
C LEU A 190 10.81 -11.90 13.76
N HIS A 191 9.49 -11.81 13.90
CA HIS A 191 8.55 -12.02 12.81
C HIS A 191 8.76 -11.00 11.69
N TYR A 192 8.86 -9.70 12.04
CA TYR A 192 9.00 -8.62 11.05
C TYR A 192 10.44 -8.37 10.60
N PHE A 193 11.42 -8.69 11.43
CA PHE A 193 12.84 -8.49 11.14
C PHE A 193 13.56 -9.85 11.07
N VAL A 194 13.30 -10.55 9.98
CA VAL A 194 13.84 -11.89 9.74
C VAL A 194 15.37 -11.87 9.74
N GLY A 195 15.97 -12.76 10.54
CA GLY A 195 17.44 -12.86 10.66
C GLY A 195 18.08 -11.81 11.57
N ALA A 196 17.29 -10.94 12.21
CA ALA A 196 17.80 -10.01 13.21
C ALA A 196 18.10 -10.70 14.55
N ASN A 197 19.02 -10.14 15.32
CA ASN A 197 19.29 -10.53 16.69
C ASN A 197 18.83 -9.43 17.66
N ILE A 198 18.29 -9.84 18.80
CA ILE A 198 17.91 -8.92 19.88
C ILE A 198 18.90 -9.08 21.01
N GLU A 199 19.65 -8.02 21.26
CA GLU A 199 20.68 -7.97 22.31
C GLU A 199 20.33 -6.92 23.36
N LYS A 200 20.59 -7.23 24.62
CA LYS A 200 20.51 -6.27 25.71
C LYS A 200 21.84 -5.54 25.84
N LEU A 201 21.84 -4.21 25.71
CA LEU A 201 23.04 -3.39 25.70
C LEU A 201 23.44 -2.87 27.11
N TYR A 202 22.68 -3.20 28.14
CA TYR A 202 22.90 -2.77 29.55
C TYR A 202 22.30 -3.77 30.53
#